data_a7cbe2b439005b2128518ed2178b9767
#
_entry.id   a7cbe2b439005b2128518ed2178b9767
#
_cell.length_a   1.000
_cell.length_b   1.000
_cell.length_c   1.000
_cell.angle_alpha   90.00
_cell.angle_beta   90.00
_cell.angle_gamma   90.00
#
_symmetry.space_group_name_H-M   'P 1'
#
loop_
_entity.id
_entity.type
_entity.pdbx_description
1 polymer ?
#
loop_
_entity_poly.entity_id
_entity_poly.type
_entity_poly.pdbx_seq_one_letter_code
_entity_poly.pdbx_strand_id
1 'polypeptide(L)'
;MGINSTEVAYNFAQLGSLIVDTNTAATPPAGKVFVAIQFLADTTFDASGGLVADNNVANGLEYIGTEAAAHDAVLSPDLGESGTGGVQVNASNVFPKGMTIYGRWTGINLNSAGTVIAYIGD
;
A
#
# COMPACT_ATOMS: atom_id res chain seq x y z
N MET A 1 16.58 -13.42 19.93
CA MET A 1 16.86 -13.91 18.58
C MET A 1 16.22 -12.98 17.57
N GLY A 2 16.94 -12.50 16.65
CA GLY A 2 16.39 -11.66 15.60
C GLY A 2 15.87 -12.49 14.42
N ILE A 3 15.01 -11.85 13.63
CA ILE A 3 14.57 -12.39 12.36
C ILE A 3 15.59 -11.94 11.32
N ASN A 4 16.18 -12.89 10.60
CA ASN A 4 17.12 -12.51 9.57
C ASN A 4 16.38 -12.06 8.30
N SER A 5 17.06 -11.31 7.44
CA SER A 5 16.45 -10.73 6.25
C SER A 5 15.97 -11.78 5.25
N THR A 6 16.58 -12.96 5.24
CA THR A 6 16.14 -14.05 4.36
C THR A 6 14.79 -14.60 4.78
N GLU A 7 14.55 -14.77 6.07
CA GLU A 7 13.25 -15.19 6.57
C GLU A 7 12.16 -14.18 6.26
N VAL A 8 12.44 -12.90 6.45
CA VAL A 8 11.49 -11.83 6.15
C VAL A 8 11.14 -11.85 4.66
N ALA A 9 12.14 -11.91 3.79
CA ALA A 9 11.91 -11.95 2.34
C ALA A 9 11.12 -13.18 1.93
N TYR A 10 11.42 -14.33 2.52
CA TYR A 10 10.70 -15.56 2.22
C TYR A 10 9.24 -15.48 2.65
N ASN A 11 8.98 -14.92 3.83
CA ASN A 11 7.60 -14.76 4.30
C ASN A 11 6.78 -13.88 3.38
N PHE A 12 7.32 -12.78 2.88
CA PHE A 12 6.63 -11.97 1.89
C PHE A 12 6.34 -12.73 0.60
N ALA A 13 7.23 -13.63 0.20
CA ALA A 13 7.06 -14.38 -1.03
C ALA A 13 6.04 -15.52 -0.91
N GLN A 14 5.79 -16.03 0.28
CA GLN A 14 4.98 -17.24 0.46
C GLN A 14 3.52 -17.06 0.06
N LEU A 15 2.95 -15.90 0.25
CA LEU A 15 1.54 -15.66 -0.05
C LEU A 15 1.32 -15.14 -1.46
N GLY A 16 2.39 -14.90 -2.18
CA GLY A 16 2.32 -14.49 -3.57
C GLY A 16 2.60 -13.01 -3.79
N SER A 17 2.66 -12.66 -5.05
CA SER A 17 2.87 -11.27 -5.46
C SER A 17 2.28 -11.03 -6.83
N LEU A 18 2.06 -9.75 -7.15
CA LEU A 18 1.56 -9.31 -8.45
C LEU A 18 2.52 -8.26 -9.00
N ILE A 19 2.70 -8.29 -10.31
CA ILE A 19 3.31 -7.15 -11.00
C ILE A 19 2.20 -6.28 -11.59
N VAL A 20 2.28 -4.98 -11.37
CA VAL A 20 1.28 -4.02 -11.84
C VAL A 20 1.99 -2.97 -12.67
N ASP A 21 1.64 -2.84 -13.92
CA ASP A 21 2.26 -1.88 -14.84
C ASP A 21 1.25 -1.09 -15.67
N THR A 22 -0.02 -1.17 -15.30
CA THR A 22 -1.09 -0.51 -16.04
C THR A 22 -1.96 0.31 -15.10
N ASN A 23 -2.86 1.11 -15.67
CA ASN A 23 -3.87 1.83 -14.92
C ASN A 23 -5.15 1.01 -14.71
N THR A 24 -5.05 -0.31 -14.72
CA THR A 24 -6.14 -1.20 -14.36
C THR A 24 -6.00 -1.56 -12.89
N ALA A 25 -7.08 -1.46 -12.14
CA ALA A 25 -7.07 -1.72 -10.72
C ALA A 25 -6.65 -3.17 -10.41
N ALA A 26 -5.71 -3.32 -9.47
CA ALA A 26 -5.27 -4.60 -8.97
C ALA A 26 -5.72 -4.77 -7.52
N THR A 27 -6.20 -5.95 -7.17
CA THR A 27 -6.66 -6.25 -5.81
C THR A 27 -6.03 -7.55 -5.33
N PRO A 28 -5.82 -7.70 -4.02
CA PRO A 28 -5.34 -8.97 -3.47
C PRO A 28 -6.48 -10.00 -3.46
N PRO A 29 -6.15 -11.29 -3.27
CA PRO A 29 -7.18 -12.30 -3.06
C PRO A 29 -8.08 -11.98 -1.87
N ALA A 30 -9.27 -12.55 -1.85
CA ALA A 30 -10.23 -12.34 -0.77
C ALA A 30 -9.60 -12.67 0.59
N GLY A 31 -9.77 -11.77 1.55
CA GLY A 31 -9.23 -11.93 2.89
C GLY A 31 -7.76 -11.60 3.04
N LYS A 32 -7.11 -11.12 1.99
CA LYS A 32 -5.70 -10.75 2.00
C LYS A 32 -5.53 -9.28 1.70
N VAL A 33 -4.32 -8.78 1.93
CA VAL A 33 -3.94 -7.41 1.62
C VAL A 33 -2.58 -7.41 0.93
N PHE A 34 -2.23 -6.29 0.31
CA PHE A 34 -0.86 -6.05 -0.09
C PHE A 34 -0.09 -5.49 1.11
N VAL A 35 1.00 -6.12 1.47
CA VAL A 35 1.78 -5.73 2.66
C VAL A 35 3.06 -4.99 2.31
N ALA A 36 3.51 -5.07 1.08
CA ALA A 36 4.69 -4.36 0.61
C ALA A 36 4.54 -4.08 -0.87
N ILE A 37 5.03 -2.93 -1.31
CA ILE A 37 5.03 -2.53 -2.71
C ILE A 37 6.44 -2.08 -3.06
N GLN A 38 7.04 -2.74 -4.03
CA GLN A 38 8.36 -2.40 -4.52
C GLN A 38 8.24 -1.71 -5.87
N PHE A 39 8.86 -0.55 -6.00
CA PHE A 39 8.78 0.25 -7.22
C PHE A 39 9.91 -0.10 -8.17
N LEU A 40 9.55 -0.60 -9.35
CA LEU A 40 10.52 -0.96 -10.40
C LEU A 40 10.80 0.18 -11.35
N ALA A 41 9.99 1.22 -11.30
CA ALA A 41 10.12 2.45 -12.05
C ALA A 41 9.53 3.58 -11.23
N ASP A 42 9.83 4.82 -11.58
CA ASP A 42 9.16 5.96 -10.96
C ASP A 42 7.66 5.84 -11.20
N THR A 43 6.88 5.89 -10.14
CA THR A 43 5.46 5.54 -10.18
C THR A 43 4.62 6.59 -9.48
N THR A 44 3.47 6.88 -10.07
CA THR A 44 2.41 7.66 -9.42
C THR A 44 1.15 6.83 -9.39
N PHE A 45 0.34 7.06 -8.35
CA PHE A 45 -0.95 6.37 -8.20
C PHE A 45 -2.08 7.26 -8.71
N ASP A 46 -3.13 6.64 -9.23
CA ASP A 46 -4.33 7.37 -9.61
C ASP A 46 -4.90 8.07 -8.38
N ALA A 47 -5.37 9.29 -8.55
CA ALA A 47 -5.90 10.08 -7.44
C ALA A 47 -7.19 9.48 -6.84
N SER A 48 -7.86 8.61 -7.59
CA SER A 48 -9.08 7.94 -7.13
C SER A 48 -8.87 6.43 -7.19
N GLY A 49 -8.79 5.82 -6.02
CA GLY A 49 -8.58 4.37 -5.94
C GLY A 49 -7.17 3.92 -6.29
N GLY A 50 -6.20 4.83 -6.31
CA GLY A 50 -4.84 4.52 -6.75
C GLY A 50 -4.04 3.71 -5.73
N LEU A 51 -4.17 4.03 -4.47
CA LEU A 51 -3.53 3.31 -3.38
C LEU A 51 -4.53 3.26 -2.24
N VAL A 52 -5.27 2.16 -2.15
CA VAL A 52 -6.38 2.04 -1.21
C VAL A 52 -5.90 1.35 0.05
N ALA A 53 -5.76 2.11 1.11
CA ALA A 53 -5.33 1.58 2.40
C ALA A 53 -6.44 0.75 3.05
N ASP A 54 -6.05 -0.27 3.80
CA ASP A 54 -6.96 -1.05 4.62
C ASP A 54 -7.19 -0.29 5.93
N ASN A 55 -8.30 0.43 5.99
CA ASN A 55 -8.67 1.23 7.15
C ASN A 55 -9.71 0.55 8.03
N ASN A 56 -9.74 -0.76 8.04
CA ASN A 56 -10.62 -1.51 8.93
C ASN A 56 -10.17 -1.33 10.38
N VAL A 57 -11.07 -0.84 11.23
CA VAL A 57 -10.77 -0.59 12.65
C VAL A 57 -10.23 -1.82 13.37
N ALA A 58 -10.64 -3.02 12.95
CA ALA A 58 -10.15 -4.26 13.54
C ALA A 58 -8.66 -4.50 13.28
N ASN A 59 -8.10 -3.86 12.27
CA ASN A 59 -6.68 -4.01 11.90
C ASN A 59 -5.80 -2.87 12.41
N GLY A 60 -6.40 -1.90 13.08
CA GLY A 60 -5.66 -0.88 13.83
C GLY A 60 -5.39 0.39 13.05
N LEU A 61 -4.13 0.64 12.74
CA LEU A 61 -3.65 1.96 12.31
C LEU A 61 -3.98 2.28 10.86
N GLU A 62 -4.00 3.56 10.56
CA GLU A 62 -4.11 4.05 9.19
C GLU A 62 -2.77 3.90 8.47
N TYR A 63 -2.87 3.69 7.18
CA TYR A 63 -1.70 3.60 6.29
C TYR A 63 -1.82 4.65 5.20
N ILE A 64 -0.71 5.02 4.61
CA ILE A 64 -0.71 5.99 3.51
C ILE A 64 -1.57 5.49 2.36
N GLY A 65 -2.25 6.40 1.69
CA GLY A 65 -3.10 6.03 0.56
C GLY A 65 -3.68 7.24 -0.13
N THR A 66 -4.39 6.97 -1.23
CA THR A 66 -5.03 8.01 -2.04
C THR A 66 -6.44 8.34 -1.57
N GLU A 67 -7.05 7.47 -0.79
CA GLU A 67 -8.39 7.75 -0.27
C GLU A 67 -8.31 8.72 0.90
N ALA A 68 -9.26 9.65 0.96
CA ALA A 68 -9.30 10.65 2.02
C ALA A 68 -9.32 10.01 3.41
N ALA A 69 -9.93 8.85 3.50
CA ALA A 69 -10.02 8.08 4.73
C ALA A 69 -8.66 7.60 5.24
N ALA A 70 -7.66 7.52 4.38
CA ALA A 70 -6.38 6.91 4.71
C ALA A 70 -5.59 7.65 5.79
N HIS A 71 -5.90 8.90 6.04
CA HIS A 71 -5.25 9.65 7.12
C HIS A 71 -6.15 10.76 7.66
N ASP A 72 -7.41 10.52 7.65
CA ASP A 72 -8.36 11.45 8.25
C ASP A 72 -8.60 11.02 9.70
N ALA A 73 -7.94 11.69 10.61
CA ALA A 73 -8.08 11.42 12.03
C ALA A 73 -9.52 11.59 12.54
N VAL A 74 -10.36 12.26 11.77
CA VAL A 74 -11.77 12.45 12.12
C VAL A 74 -12.60 11.21 11.87
N LEU A 75 -12.13 10.33 10.98
CA LEU A 75 -12.91 9.16 10.59
C LEU A 75 -13.26 8.26 11.75
N SER A 76 -12.32 8.05 12.63
CA SER A 76 -12.56 7.19 13.77
C SER A 76 -11.54 7.43 14.86
N PRO A 77 -11.99 7.90 16.00
CA PRO A 77 -11.10 7.97 17.16
C PRO A 77 -10.69 6.60 17.67
N ASP A 78 -11.35 5.55 17.17
CA ASP A 78 -11.04 4.19 17.58
C ASP A 78 -9.99 3.53 16.69
N LEU A 79 -9.69 4.12 15.55
CA LEU A 79 -8.51 3.72 14.77
C LEU A 79 -7.29 4.29 15.47
N GLY A 80 -6.27 3.50 15.62
CA GLY A 80 -5.00 4.04 16.07
C GLY A 80 -4.56 5.09 15.06
N GLU A 81 -4.51 6.33 15.48
CA GLU A 81 -4.18 7.42 14.58
C GLU A 81 -2.74 7.33 14.09
N SER A 82 -2.55 7.68 12.84
CA SER A 82 -1.21 7.69 12.23
C SER A 82 -0.44 8.96 12.53
N GLY A 83 -0.98 9.81 13.39
CA GLY A 83 -0.35 11.05 13.79
C GLY A 83 -1.08 12.27 13.24
N THR A 84 -0.41 13.41 13.30
CA THR A 84 -0.99 14.69 12.89
C THR A 84 -0.13 15.29 11.78
N GLY A 85 -0.77 15.87 10.77
CA GLY A 85 -0.05 16.56 9.71
C GLY A 85 0.31 15.71 8.50
N GLY A 86 -0.09 14.45 8.49
CA GLY A 86 0.05 13.62 7.30
C GLY A 86 -0.84 14.12 6.18
N VAL A 87 -0.50 13.76 4.96
CA VAL A 87 -1.26 14.15 3.78
C VAL A 87 -1.68 12.94 2.96
N GLN A 88 -2.78 13.11 2.26
CA GLN A 88 -3.28 12.12 1.34
C GLN A 88 -2.35 12.02 0.13
N VAL A 89 -2.04 10.79 -0.29
CA VAL A 89 -1.28 10.55 -1.51
C VAL A 89 -2.13 10.97 -2.71
N ASN A 90 -1.51 11.60 -3.70
CA ASN A 90 -2.18 11.98 -4.93
C ASN A 90 -1.26 11.74 -6.13
N ALA A 91 -1.76 12.03 -7.33
CA ALA A 91 -1.02 11.77 -8.56
C ALA A 91 0.26 12.61 -8.71
N SER A 92 0.47 13.61 -7.86
CA SER A 92 1.71 14.40 -7.85
C SER A 92 2.81 13.78 -7.01
N ASN A 93 2.50 12.81 -6.19
CA ASN A 93 3.50 12.15 -5.35
C ASN A 93 4.17 11.04 -6.16
N VAL A 94 5.44 11.25 -6.49
CA VAL A 94 6.22 10.28 -7.24
C VAL A 94 6.96 9.37 -6.28
N PHE A 95 6.75 8.06 -6.44
CA PHE A 95 7.48 7.05 -5.69
C PHE A 95 8.62 6.56 -6.57
N PRO A 96 9.88 6.81 -6.17
CA PRO A 96 11.00 6.57 -7.05
C PRO A 96 11.33 5.09 -7.22
N LYS A 97 11.89 4.76 -8.37
CA LYS A 97 12.42 3.44 -8.66
C LYS A 97 13.35 2.97 -7.53
N GLY A 98 13.19 1.73 -7.14
CA GLY A 98 14.03 1.09 -6.12
C GLY A 98 13.51 1.22 -4.69
N MET A 99 12.50 2.04 -4.48
CA MET A 99 11.88 2.21 -3.17
C MET A 99 10.95 1.03 -2.86
N THR A 100 10.78 0.73 -1.58
CA THR A 100 9.77 -0.21 -1.10
C THR A 100 9.00 0.44 0.03
N ILE A 101 7.68 0.32 0.01
CA ILE A 101 6.83 0.78 1.11
C ILE A 101 6.11 -0.41 1.72
N TYR A 102 5.80 -0.30 3.01
CA TYR A 102 5.18 -1.36 3.80
C TYR A 102 3.90 -0.84 4.44
N GLY A 103 2.87 -1.65 4.46
CA GLY A 103 1.59 -1.27 5.04
C GLY A 103 0.54 -2.33 4.81
N ARG A 104 -0.70 -1.90 4.61
CA ARG A 104 -1.83 -2.78 4.31
C ARG A 104 -2.71 -2.09 3.28
N TRP A 105 -2.74 -2.63 2.07
CA TRP A 105 -3.53 -2.03 0.99
C TRP A 105 -4.44 -3.06 0.35
N THR A 106 -5.62 -2.61 -0.03
CA THR A 106 -6.64 -3.46 -0.64
C THR A 106 -6.82 -3.17 -2.12
N GLY A 107 -6.13 -2.19 -2.65
CA GLY A 107 -6.22 -1.87 -4.08
C GLY A 107 -5.05 -1.01 -4.54
N ILE A 108 -4.64 -1.25 -5.78
CA ILE A 108 -3.59 -0.47 -6.44
C ILE A 108 -4.05 -0.15 -7.84
N ASN A 109 -3.92 1.12 -8.24
CA ASN A 109 -4.20 1.56 -9.60
C ASN A 109 -3.20 2.67 -9.95
N LEU A 110 -2.35 2.41 -10.92
CA LEU A 110 -1.32 3.38 -11.30
C LEU A 110 -1.94 4.50 -12.15
N ASN A 111 -1.37 5.69 -12.08
CA ASN A 111 -1.91 6.84 -12.79
C ASN A 111 -1.75 6.71 -14.30
N SER A 112 -0.54 6.78 -14.81
CA SER A 112 -0.32 6.68 -16.26
C SER A 112 0.95 5.92 -16.60
N ALA A 113 1.88 5.87 -15.68
CA ALA A 113 3.17 5.21 -15.86
C ALA A 113 3.63 4.66 -14.55
N GLY A 114 4.51 3.68 -14.62
CA GLY A 114 5.06 3.04 -13.44
C GLY A 114 4.98 1.54 -13.53
N THR A 115 5.71 0.89 -12.66
CA THR A 115 5.70 -0.56 -12.53
C THR A 115 6.01 -0.88 -11.08
N VAL A 116 5.20 -1.73 -10.49
CA VAL A 116 5.40 -2.13 -9.09
C VAL A 116 5.22 -3.64 -8.96
N ILE A 117 5.85 -4.21 -7.93
CA ILE A 117 5.52 -5.55 -7.44
C ILE A 117 4.82 -5.38 -6.10
N ALA A 118 3.63 -5.91 -5.99
CA ALA A 118 2.86 -5.88 -4.75
C ALA A 118 2.89 -7.28 -4.11
N TYR A 119 3.32 -7.34 -2.86
CA TYR A 119 3.45 -8.59 -2.12
C TYR A 119 2.22 -8.80 -1.25
N ILE A 120 1.70 -10.02 -1.26
CA ILE A 120 0.44 -10.37 -0.62
C ILE A 120 0.72 -10.92 0.78
N GLY A 121 -0.08 -10.49 1.73
CA GLY A 121 0.00 -10.95 3.10
C GLY A 121 -1.37 -10.97 3.78
N ASP A 122 -1.36 -11.32 5.04
CA ASP A 122 -2.55 -11.32 5.86
C ASP A 122 -2.75 -9.93 6.49
#